data_8b5640a386f79432484b4b1b6b9d5f16
#
_entry.id   8b5640a386f79432484b4b1b6b9d5f16
#
_cell.length_a   1.000
_cell.length_b   1.000
_cell.length_c   1.000
_cell.angle_alpha   90.00
_cell.angle_beta   90.00
_cell.angle_gamma   90.00
#
_symmetry.space_group_name_H-M   'P 1'
#
loop_
_entity.id
_entity.type
_entity.pdbx_description
1 polymer ?
#
loop_
_entity_poly.entity_id
_entity_poly.type
_entity_poly.pdbx_seq_one_letter_code
_entity_poly.pdbx_strand_id
1 'polypeptide(L)'
;MPGYRQPNSLEGLSLGRVCQQIGEMCQRMHVLSQQSSTAQVLAFAKETIRPYYISGLPIHLRSQVIEKTLEELSSKPVDSLTLISALAATYVLAVLLNNDIKRLKIKLCCYYGCSHQTSLLKLLALEGRGLELLNLTRSTLLSLDCELLYSALFNMKNLLNLTLQNIANDVVLGIIGKSCPRLVILDISCSKQVTNAGLKQLLFEMKLQDEECSISRQKYTSWSRLKSLFSIWKIKSSRSKKRFYSEKVFPFMGYESRNLLCDTLRVLNVTDTSVTSLGVLLVLMQIPQLESLARYNHMEHVAEITHQLIDVKLPFNLTEARSCKTTPVNIQLLAQVFPKVKKLHIYEPYHSPDTLCLFPYITSLSVHDVLPENEWLNGFYNYFRTNGQILRELNIQMIESEDPLQVDVKKILSNCPNLQILIKNGSNIVWTKGHDPQPFKYLKKIQLGCTVKALVVTKILLLAPELMSLHIQNSYDLTNQHLKELVKPSIKYRNRKSDKCNDNNLQNLRCFYISKARQVSATGALNILHSYKRLRWFGNLANWDDDDIEILVKSKKRENMNVDFCSDAHWYWSNCVHIQ
;
A
#
# COMPACT_ATOMS: atom_id res chain seq x y z
N MET A 1 -25.95 21.29 -3.69
CA MET A 1 -25.66 20.55 -4.92
C MET A 1 -24.19 20.20 -4.98
N PRO A 2 -23.83 18.98 -5.40
CA PRO A 2 -22.46 18.67 -5.77
C PRO A 2 -21.92 19.71 -6.74
N GLY A 3 -20.63 20.00 -6.68
CA GLY A 3 -20.02 20.96 -7.60
C GLY A 3 -20.31 20.60 -9.05
N TYR A 4 -20.41 21.59 -9.91
CA TYR A 4 -20.52 21.36 -11.35
C TYR A 4 -19.28 20.61 -11.83
N ARG A 5 -19.46 19.71 -12.81
CA ARG A 5 -18.33 19.06 -13.48
C ARG A 5 -17.54 20.15 -14.19
N GLN A 6 -16.43 20.52 -13.57
CA GLN A 6 -15.52 21.47 -14.21
C GLN A 6 -14.86 20.79 -15.43
N PRO A 7 -14.73 21.49 -16.56
CA PRO A 7 -13.89 20.98 -17.64
C PRO A 7 -12.49 20.71 -17.08
N ASN A 8 -11.82 19.71 -17.63
CA ASN A 8 -10.43 19.47 -17.30
C ASN A 8 -9.66 20.78 -17.47
N SER A 9 -8.70 21.03 -16.57
CA SER A 9 -7.83 22.20 -16.72
C SER A 9 -7.16 22.18 -18.08
N LEU A 10 -6.87 23.34 -18.66
CA LEU A 10 -6.16 23.43 -19.93
C LEU A 10 -4.83 22.65 -19.88
N GLU A 11 -4.17 22.69 -18.73
CA GLU A 11 -2.97 21.89 -18.46
C GLU A 11 -3.26 20.38 -18.54
N GLY A 12 -4.34 19.90 -17.90
CA GLY A 12 -4.74 18.49 -17.95
C GLY A 12 -5.10 18.01 -19.34
N LEU A 13 -5.80 18.85 -20.13
CA LEU A 13 -6.14 18.55 -21.53
C LEU A 13 -4.90 18.53 -22.42
N SER A 14 -4.01 19.52 -22.26
CA SER A 14 -2.76 19.61 -23.01
C SER A 14 -1.84 18.43 -22.69
N LEU A 15 -1.69 18.09 -21.41
CA LEU A 15 -0.92 16.93 -20.97
C LEU A 15 -1.49 15.63 -21.55
N GLY A 16 -2.82 15.43 -21.50
CA GLY A 16 -3.48 14.27 -22.12
C GLY A 16 -3.21 14.19 -23.62
N ARG A 17 -3.29 15.31 -24.34
CA ARG A 17 -3.03 15.35 -25.78
C ARG A 17 -1.57 15.00 -26.12
N VAL A 18 -0.62 15.52 -25.33
CA VAL A 18 0.81 15.19 -25.49
C VAL A 18 1.06 13.70 -25.23
N CYS A 19 0.50 13.13 -24.15
CA CYS A 19 0.62 11.70 -23.86
C CYS A 19 0.05 10.84 -24.98
N GLN A 20 -1.13 11.19 -25.51
CA GLN A 20 -1.75 10.50 -26.62
C GLN A 20 -0.85 10.53 -27.88
N GLN A 21 -0.32 11.70 -28.24
CA GLN A 21 0.57 11.85 -29.41
C GLN A 21 1.85 11.01 -29.26
N ILE A 22 2.47 11.03 -28.09
CA ILE A 22 3.65 10.21 -27.80
C ILE A 22 3.30 8.73 -27.88
N GLY A 23 2.18 8.31 -27.31
CA GLY A 23 1.71 6.92 -27.35
C GLY A 23 1.49 6.43 -28.80
N GLU A 24 0.79 7.20 -29.62
CA GLU A 24 0.55 6.89 -31.03
C GLU A 24 1.87 6.82 -31.82
N MET A 25 2.78 7.75 -31.59
CA MET A 25 4.10 7.74 -32.22
C MET A 25 4.89 6.48 -31.84
N CYS A 26 4.90 6.11 -30.55
CA CYS A 26 5.59 4.92 -30.06
C CYS A 26 4.99 3.62 -30.63
N GLN A 27 3.68 3.56 -30.81
CA GLN A 27 3.01 2.44 -31.49
C GLN A 27 3.46 2.33 -32.96
N ARG A 28 3.54 3.45 -33.68
CA ARG A 28 4.06 3.49 -35.07
C ARG A 28 5.52 3.04 -35.13
N MET A 29 6.37 3.48 -34.21
CA MET A 29 7.76 3.02 -34.11
C MET A 29 7.84 1.51 -33.90
N HIS A 30 6.96 0.96 -33.06
CA HIS A 30 6.90 -0.48 -32.84
C HIS A 30 6.55 -1.22 -34.14
N VAL A 31 5.56 -0.75 -34.92
CA VAL A 31 5.21 -1.34 -36.24
C VAL A 31 6.39 -1.27 -37.20
N LEU A 32 7.08 -0.13 -37.27
CA LEU A 32 8.28 0.03 -38.09
C LEU A 32 9.40 -0.94 -37.66
N SER A 33 9.54 -1.24 -36.37
CA SER A 33 10.55 -2.17 -35.88
C SER A 33 10.29 -3.63 -36.27
N GLN A 34 9.09 -3.96 -36.71
CA GLN A 34 8.78 -5.27 -37.27
C GLN A 34 9.29 -5.41 -38.75
N GLN A 35 9.41 -4.28 -39.43
CA GLN A 35 9.90 -4.20 -40.82
C GLN A 35 11.40 -3.90 -40.90
N SER A 36 11.98 -3.37 -39.83
CA SER A 36 13.36 -2.94 -39.71
C SER A 36 14.00 -3.50 -38.46
N SER A 37 15.31 -3.30 -38.28
CA SER A 37 15.97 -3.67 -36.99
C SER A 37 15.47 -2.80 -35.84
N THR A 38 15.03 -3.43 -34.74
CA THR A 38 14.67 -2.74 -33.47
C THR A 38 15.77 -1.78 -33.01
N ALA A 39 17.04 -2.14 -33.19
CA ALA A 39 18.17 -1.30 -32.83
C ALA A 39 18.22 -0.01 -33.66
N GLN A 40 17.94 -0.07 -34.96
CA GLN A 40 17.90 1.11 -35.83
C GLN A 40 16.75 2.03 -35.44
N VAL A 41 15.56 1.50 -35.18
CA VAL A 41 14.41 2.31 -34.74
C VAL A 41 14.66 2.96 -33.39
N LEU A 42 15.30 2.27 -32.45
CA LEU A 42 15.70 2.84 -31.15
C LEU A 42 16.77 3.92 -31.29
N ALA A 43 17.74 3.74 -32.18
CA ALA A 43 18.74 4.77 -32.50
C ALA A 43 18.07 6.02 -33.10
N PHE A 44 17.19 5.84 -34.09
CA PHE A 44 16.40 6.93 -34.65
C PHE A 44 15.56 7.66 -33.61
N ALA A 45 14.88 6.92 -32.73
CA ALA A 45 14.12 7.50 -31.64
C ALA A 45 14.99 8.38 -30.71
N LYS A 46 16.21 7.92 -30.39
CA LYS A 46 17.14 8.66 -29.54
C LYS A 46 17.78 9.86 -30.21
N GLU A 47 18.18 9.73 -31.46
CA GLU A 47 18.95 10.75 -32.16
C GLU A 47 18.07 11.84 -32.76
N THR A 48 16.90 11.47 -33.27
CA THR A 48 16.03 12.41 -34.00
C THR A 48 14.84 12.88 -33.18
N ILE A 49 14.15 11.98 -32.47
CA ILE A 49 12.88 12.30 -31.82
C ILE A 49 13.10 12.83 -30.40
N ARG A 50 14.00 12.22 -29.64
CA ARG A 50 14.30 12.59 -28.27
C ARG A 50 14.68 14.07 -28.08
N PRO A 51 15.58 14.69 -28.88
CA PRO A 51 15.94 16.10 -28.71
C PRO A 51 14.72 17.01 -28.78
N TYR A 52 13.78 16.74 -29.68
CA TYR A 52 12.54 17.51 -29.83
C TYR A 52 11.69 17.50 -28.54
N TYR A 53 11.45 16.31 -27.96
CA TYR A 53 10.65 16.23 -26.73
C TYR A 53 11.40 16.72 -25.49
N ILE A 54 12.70 16.51 -25.41
CA ILE A 54 13.50 16.99 -24.29
C ILE A 54 13.61 18.51 -24.31
N SER A 55 13.71 19.15 -25.46
CA SER A 55 13.72 20.61 -25.55
C SER A 55 12.33 21.24 -25.32
N GLY A 56 11.26 20.56 -25.78
CA GLY A 56 9.90 21.09 -25.72
C GLY A 56 9.16 20.83 -24.40
N LEU A 57 9.53 19.78 -23.64
CA LEU A 57 8.86 19.41 -22.41
C LEU A 57 9.61 19.91 -21.17
N PRO A 58 8.98 20.70 -20.30
CA PRO A 58 9.55 21.11 -19.01
C PRO A 58 9.96 19.90 -18.16
N ILE A 59 11.11 19.98 -17.49
CA ILE A 59 11.70 18.86 -16.71
C ILE A 59 10.70 18.27 -15.70
N HIS A 60 9.97 19.11 -14.98
CA HIS A 60 9.02 18.69 -13.95
C HIS A 60 7.81 17.92 -14.51
N LEU A 61 7.46 18.10 -15.79
CA LEU A 61 6.35 17.38 -16.43
C LEU A 61 6.77 16.06 -17.08
N ARG A 62 8.05 15.86 -17.37
CA ARG A 62 8.54 14.67 -18.10
C ARG A 62 8.20 13.36 -17.38
N SER A 63 8.41 13.28 -16.07
CA SER A 63 8.04 12.09 -15.29
C SER A 63 6.54 11.81 -15.33
N GLN A 64 5.69 12.84 -15.28
CA GLN A 64 4.24 12.70 -15.39
C GLN A 64 3.82 12.25 -16.79
N VAL A 65 4.45 12.78 -17.83
CA VAL A 65 4.21 12.38 -19.22
C VAL A 65 4.57 10.90 -19.41
N ILE A 66 5.72 10.46 -18.91
CA ILE A 66 6.12 9.04 -18.96
C ILE A 66 5.07 8.17 -18.25
N GLU A 67 4.76 8.47 -16.97
CA GLU A 67 3.84 7.68 -16.17
C GLU A 67 2.46 7.60 -16.83
N LYS A 68 1.89 8.74 -17.23
CA LYS A 68 0.58 8.80 -17.86
C LYS A 68 0.54 8.11 -19.23
N THR A 69 1.57 8.27 -20.05
CA THR A 69 1.65 7.58 -21.35
C THR A 69 1.74 6.06 -21.16
N LEU A 70 2.53 5.59 -20.20
CA LEU A 70 2.62 4.16 -19.89
C LEU A 70 1.30 3.60 -19.32
N GLU A 71 0.58 4.37 -18.51
CA GLU A 71 -0.75 4.02 -18.01
C GLU A 71 -1.78 3.92 -19.14
N GLU A 72 -1.83 4.91 -20.05
CA GLU A 72 -2.73 4.90 -21.20
C GLU A 72 -2.44 3.72 -22.14
N LEU A 73 -1.16 3.36 -22.34
CA LEU A 73 -0.79 2.18 -23.13
C LEU A 73 -1.19 0.87 -22.45
N SER A 74 -1.24 0.83 -21.10
CA SER A 74 -1.58 -0.37 -20.34
C SER A 74 -3.08 -0.54 -20.06
N SER A 75 -3.88 0.52 -20.18
CA SER A 75 -5.31 0.54 -19.83
C SER A 75 -6.25 0.08 -20.95
N LYS A 76 -5.73 -0.15 -22.16
CA LYS A 76 -6.55 -0.59 -23.31
C LYS A 76 -6.95 -2.07 -23.14
N PRO A 77 -8.19 -2.46 -23.53
CA PRO A 77 -8.68 -3.82 -23.38
C PRO A 77 -7.84 -4.85 -24.14
N VAL A 78 -7.90 -6.10 -23.67
CA VAL A 78 -7.01 -7.22 -24.09
C VAL A 78 -7.37 -7.72 -25.49
N ASP A 79 -7.02 -6.97 -26.51
CA ASP A 79 -7.04 -7.40 -27.90
C ASP A 79 -5.60 -7.46 -28.45
N SER A 80 -5.39 -7.87 -29.68
CA SER A 80 -4.07 -7.91 -30.36
C SER A 80 -3.28 -6.59 -30.23
N LEU A 81 -3.94 -5.48 -29.93
CA LEU A 81 -3.37 -4.16 -29.66
C LEU A 81 -2.62 -4.06 -28.31
N THR A 82 -2.88 -4.95 -27.33
CA THR A 82 -2.22 -4.90 -26.02
C THR A 82 -0.76 -5.32 -26.07
N LEU A 83 -0.42 -6.25 -26.95
CA LEU A 83 0.97 -6.63 -27.21
C LEU A 83 1.76 -5.45 -27.79
N ILE A 84 1.17 -4.74 -28.75
CA ILE A 84 1.74 -3.53 -29.37
C ILE A 84 1.97 -2.45 -28.30
N SER A 85 1.02 -2.30 -27.37
CA SER A 85 1.12 -1.31 -26.30
C SER A 85 2.24 -1.60 -25.31
N ALA A 86 2.41 -2.86 -24.89
CA ALA A 86 3.49 -3.25 -23.99
C ALA A 86 4.89 -3.05 -24.63
N LEU A 87 5.02 -3.36 -25.90
CA LEU A 87 6.26 -3.17 -26.66
C LEU A 87 6.54 -1.68 -26.93
N ALA A 88 5.51 -0.87 -27.12
CA ALA A 88 5.62 0.58 -27.28
C ALA A 88 6.22 1.27 -26.06
N ALA A 89 6.09 0.70 -24.85
CA ALA A 89 6.71 1.23 -23.63
C ALA A 89 8.23 1.40 -23.75
N THR A 90 8.91 0.53 -24.49
CA THR A 90 10.35 0.66 -24.74
C THR A 90 10.68 1.93 -25.52
N TYR A 91 9.85 2.30 -26.49
CA TYR A 91 10.04 3.51 -27.29
C TYR A 91 9.70 4.78 -26.50
N VAL A 92 8.70 4.74 -25.61
CA VAL A 92 8.43 5.84 -24.68
C VAL A 92 9.67 6.16 -23.86
N LEU A 93 10.32 5.12 -23.30
CA LEU A 93 11.55 5.32 -22.54
C LEU A 93 12.72 5.74 -23.42
N ALA A 94 12.86 5.20 -24.63
CA ALA A 94 13.90 5.63 -25.56
C ALA A 94 13.82 7.13 -25.88
N VAL A 95 12.61 7.67 -25.97
CA VAL A 95 12.35 9.08 -26.29
C VAL A 95 12.44 10.00 -25.07
N LEU A 96 11.96 9.58 -23.91
CA LEU A 96 11.77 10.48 -22.76
C LEU A 96 12.72 10.23 -21.58
N LEU A 97 13.29 9.02 -21.44
CA LEU A 97 14.17 8.71 -20.32
C LEU A 97 15.54 9.36 -20.52
N ASN A 98 15.95 10.14 -19.55
CA ASN A 98 17.27 10.75 -19.45
C ASN A 98 17.67 10.91 -17.96
N ASN A 99 18.86 11.40 -17.70
CA ASN A 99 19.40 11.57 -16.34
C ASN A 99 18.61 12.58 -15.46
N ASP A 100 17.75 13.42 -16.05
CA ASP A 100 16.92 14.38 -15.30
C ASP A 100 15.67 13.72 -14.71
N ILE A 101 15.29 12.55 -15.20
CA ILE A 101 14.14 11.80 -14.69
C ILE A 101 14.46 11.25 -13.31
N LYS A 102 13.64 11.63 -12.32
CA LYS A 102 13.81 11.25 -10.91
C LYS A 102 12.94 10.05 -10.50
N ARG A 103 11.82 9.85 -11.17
CA ARG A 103 10.83 8.84 -10.80
C ARG A 103 10.41 8.03 -12.00
N LEU A 104 10.38 6.71 -11.84
CA LEU A 104 9.99 5.79 -12.90
C LEU A 104 9.27 4.57 -12.32
N LYS A 105 8.09 4.26 -12.87
CA LYS A 105 7.31 3.06 -12.56
C LYS A 105 7.09 2.28 -13.84
N ILE A 106 7.47 1.00 -13.84
CA ILE A 106 7.34 0.11 -14.99
C ILE A 106 6.81 -1.24 -14.55
N LYS A 107 5.81 -1.73 -15.27
CA LYS A 107 5.37 -3.13 -15.20
C LYS A 107 6.06 -3.93 -16.31
N LEU A 108 6.89 -4.90 -15.92
CA LEU A 108 7.47 -5.85 -16.86
C LEU A 108 6.43 -6.92 -17.18
N CYS A 109 5.63 -6.68 -18.22
CA CYS A 109 4.56 -7.58 -18.62
C CYS A 109 5.10 -8.77 -19.43
N CYS A 110 4.40 -9.90 -19.32
CA CYS A 110 4.67 -11.13 -20.04
C CYS A 110 3.79 -11.22 -21.27
N TYR A 111 4.28 -10.79 -22.38
CA TYR A 111 3.68 -11.21 -23.64
C TYR A 111 4.77 -11.79 -24.55
N TYR A 112 4.41 -12.79 -25.31
CA TYR A 112 5.21 -13.56 -26.25
C TYR A 112 6.43 -12.82 -26.82
N GLY A 113 7.59 -13.07 -26.27
CA GLY A 113 8.85 -12.54 -26.74
C GLY A 113 9.60 -11.68 -25.73
N CYS A 114 10.68 -12.21 -25.18
CA CYS A 114 11.51 -11.56 -24.15
C CYS A 114 12.32 -10.34 -24.65
N SER A 115 12.25 -9.99 -25.93
CA SER A 115 13.13 -8.98 -26.55
C SER A 115 12.95 -7.56 -26.01
N HIS A 116 11.72 -7.16 -25.63
CA HIS A 116 11.47 -5.81 -25.15
C HIS A 116 12.01 -5.58 -23.73
N GLN A 117 12.01 -6.59 -22.84
CA GLN A 117 12.58 -6.46 -21.50
C GLN A 117 14.10 -6.20 -21.55
N THR A 118 14.79 -6.92 -22.41
CA THR A 118 16.23 -6.73 -22.65
C THR A 118 16.51 -5.29 -23.12
N SER A 119 15.74 -4.77 -24.07
CA SER A 119 15.87 -3.39 -24.55
C SER A 119 15.56 -2.36 -23.44
N LEU A 120 14.54 -2.61 -22.65
CA LEU A 120 14.14 -1.77 -21.53
C LEU A 120 15.21 -1.74 -20.44
N LEU A 121 15.76 -2.89 -20.05
CA LEU A 121 16.85 -2.97 -19.06
C LEU A 121 18.13 -2.32 -19.58
N LYS A 122 18.45 -2.44 -20.88
CA LYS A 122 19.55 -1.70 -21.52
C LYS A 122 19.35 -0.19 -21.42
N LEU A 123 18.16 0.31 -21.69
CA LEU A 123 17.84 1.73 -21.54
C LEU A 123 18.01 2.20 -20.09
N LEU A 124 17.52 1.41 -19.14
CA LEU A 124 17.70 1.70 -17.71
C LEU A 124 19.17 1.74 -17.30
N ALA A 125 19.98 0.79 -17.77
CA ALA A 125 21.41 0.73 -17.46
C ALA A 125 22.18 1.95 -18.02
N LEU A 126 21.76 2.47 -19.17
CA LEU A 126 22.41 3.62 -19.83
C LEU A 126 21.93 4.96 -19.30
N GLU A 127 20.60 5.10 -19.08
CA GLU A 127 19.94 6.41 -18.86
C GLU A 127 19.35 6.56 -17.45
N GLY A 128 19.33 5.49 -16.63
CA GLY A 128 18.67 5.48 -15.31
C GLY A 128 19.48 6.08 -14.16
N ARG A 129 20.66 6.64 -14.39
CA ARG A 129 21.57 7.13 -13.34
C ARG A 129 21.00 8.25 -12.46
N GLY A 130 20.07 9.03 -13.00
CA GLY A 130 19.41 10.13 -12.30
C GLY A 130 18.26 9.72 -11.39
N LEU A 131 17.82 8.46 -11.45
CA LEU A 131 16.64 8.00 -10.73
C LEU A 131 16.84 8.02 -9.22
N GLU A 132 15.84 8.56 -8.53
CA GLU A 132 15.67 8.55 -7.08
C GLU A 132 14.58 7.56 -6.65
N LEU A 133 13.58 7.30 -7.51
CA LEU A 133 12.55 6.31 -7.32
C LEU A 133 12.46 5.40 -8.54
N LEU A 134 12.64 4.10 -8.33
CA LEU A 134 12.42 3.07 -9.34
C LEU A 134 11.45 2.02 -8.82
N ASN A 135 10.35 1.82 -9.52
CA ASN A 135 9.39 0.75 -9.27
C ASN A 135 9.34 -0.16 -10.48
N LEU A 136 9.92 -1.36 -10.34
CA LEU A 136 9.83 -2.44 -11.31
C LEU A 136 9.01 -3.58 -10.71
N THR A 137 7.94 -3.95 -11.40
CA THR A 137 7.11 -5.11 -11.04
C THR A 137 7.06 -6.08 -12.19
N ARG A 138 7.06 -7.38 -11.89
CA ARG A 138 7.03 -8.44 -12.91
C ARG A 138 5.89 -9.41 -12.62
N SER A 139 5.21 -9.86 -13.67
CA SER A 139 4.34 -11.02 -13.55
C SER A 139 5.16 -12.32 -13.52
N THR A 140 4.62 -13.37 -12.91
CA THR A 140 5.36 -14.58 -12.47
C THR A 140 5.98 -15.47 -13.56
N LEU A 141 5.70 -15.24 -14.85
CA LEU A 141 5.93 -16.23 -15.92
C LEU A 141 7.19 -16.02 -16.79
N LEU A 142 8.08 -15.07 -16.49
CA LEU A 142 9.22 -14.79 -17.38
C LEU A 142 10.59 -14.98 -16.73
N SER A 143 11.54 -15.47 -17.54
CA SER A 143 12.96 -15.29 -17.27
C SER A 143 13.35 -13.83 -17.51
N LEU A 144 14.04 -13.23 -16.56
CA LEU A 144 14.60 -11.87 -16.66
C LEU A 144 16.08 -11.98 -17.01
N ASP A 145 16.58 -11.07 -17.86
CA ASP A 145 18.02 -10.91 -18.08
C ASP A 145 18.65 -10.27 -16.85
N CYS A 146 19.13 -11.11 -15.96
CA CYS A 146 19.67 -10.69 -14.67
C CYS A 146 20.94 -9.83 -14.83
N GLU A 147 21.80 -10.10 -15.79
CA GLU A 147 23.05 -9.35 -16.01
C GLU A 147 22.78 -7.87 -16.35
N LEU A 148 21.78 -7.64 -17.19
CA LEU A 148 21.36 -6.28 -17.53
C LEU A 148 20.73 -5.56 -16.32
N LEU A 149 19.95 -6.27 -15.50
CA LEU A 149 19.41 -5.71 -14.27
C LEU A 149 20.53 -5.35 -13.30
N TYR A 150 21.53 -6.21 -13.14
CA TYR A 150 22.69 -5.97 -12.29
C TYR A 150 23.46 -4.73 -12.73
N SER A 151 23.71 -4.61 -14.04
CA SER A 151 24.36 -3.44 -14.63
C SER A 151 23.56 -2.15 -14.43
N ALA A 152 22.23 -2.21 -14.56
CA ALA A 152 21.37 -1.06 -14.32
C ALA A 152 21.44 -0.59 -12.87
N LEU A 153 21.26 -1.50 -11.90
CA LEU A 153 21.26 -1.17 -10.47
C LEU A 153 22.63 -0.66 -10.00
N PHE A 154 23.72 -1.22 -10.52
CA PHE A 154 25.09 -0.78 -10.19
C PHE A 154 25.33 0.70 -10.50
N ASN A 155 24.68 1.24 -11.52
CA ASN A 155 24.80 2.64 -11.94
C ASN A 155 23.85 3.59 -11.21
N MET A 156 22.86 3.11 -10.45
CA MET A 156 21.79 3.93 -9.85
C MET A 156 22.09 4.35 -8.41
N LYS A 157 23.17 5.08 -8.20
CA LYS A 157 23.66 5.49 -6.86
C LYS A 157 22.75 6.48 -6.12
N ASN A 158 21.81 7.11 -6.81
CA ASN A 158 20.92 8.15 -6.26
C ASN A 158 19.59 7.60 -5.75
N LEU A 159 19.35 6.29 -5.85
CA LEU A 159 18.10 5.68 -5.43
C LEU A 159 17.81 5.92 -3.94
N LEU A 160 16.62 6.44 -3.68
CA LEU A 160 16.01 6.58 -2.36
C LEU A 160 14.94 5.51 -2.14
N ASN A 161 14.15 5.21 -3.19
CA ASN A 161 13.07 4.22 -3.14
C ASN A 161 13.24 3.23 -4.29
N LEU A 162 13.34 1.96 -3.94
CA LEU A 162 13.47 0.87 -4.90
C LEU A 162 12.43 -0.21 -4.62
N THR A 163 11.59 -0.49 -5.61
CA THR A 163 10.65 -1.63 -5.60
C THR A 163 11.05 -2.60 -6.71
N LEU A 164 11.31 -3.85 -6.33
CA LEU A 164 11.66 -4.96 -7.22
C LEU A 164 10.72 -6.15 -6.95
N GLN A 165 9.43 -5.91 -7.06
CA GLN A 165 8.42 -6.93 -6.75
C GLN A 165 8.49 -8.11 -7.72
N ASN A 166 8.69 -9.32 -7.18
CA ASN A 166 8.85 -10.56 -7.93
C ASN A 166 10.07 -10.56 -8.91
N ILE A 167 11.12 -9.79 -8.60
CA ILE A 167 12.30 -9.61 -9.46
C ILE A 167 13.58 -9.96 -8.72
N ALA A 168 13.67 -9.63 -7.43
CA ALA A 168 14.91 -9.70 -6.68
C ALA A 168 15.39 -11.16 -6.43
N ASN A 169 16.70 -11.32 -6.32
CA ASN A 169 17.38 -12.51 -5.85
C ASN A 169 18.56 -12.11 -4.94
N ASP A 170 19.28 -13.07 -4.38
CA ASP A 170 20.36 -12.81 -3.45
C ASP A 170 21.49 -11.96 -4.06
N VAL A 171 21.82 -12.15 -5.35
CA VAL A 171 22.84 -11.36 -6.06
C VAL A 171 22.40 -9.90 -6.22
N VAL A 172 21.13 -9.67 -6.57
CA VAL A 172 20.54 -8.30 -6.64
C VAL A 172 20.72 -7.58 -5.32
N LEU A 173 20.47 -8.25 -4.19
CA LEU A 173 20.63 -7.65 -2.87
C LEU A 173 22.08 -7.27 -2.57
N GLY A 174 23.04 -8.10 -2.97
CA GLY A 174 24.45 -7.77 -2.84
C GLY A 174 24.87 -6.53 -3.65
N ILE A 175 24.31 -6.37 -4.85
CA ILE A 175 24.55 -5.19 -5.70
C ILE A 175 23.92 -3.95 -5.08
N ILE A 176 22.68 -4.05 -4.60
CA ILE A 176 21.99 -2.94 -3.92
C ILE A 176 22.79 -2.47 -2.70
N GLY A 177 23.27 -3.41 -1.87
CA GLY A 177 24.07 -3.11 -0.69
C GLY A 177 25.30 -2.26 -1.01
N LYS A 178 26.01 -2.59 -2.08
CA LYS A 178 27.22 -1.89 -2.53
C LYS A 178 26.93 -0.58 -3.27
N SER A 179 25.86 -0.54 -4.07
CA SER A 179 25.68 0.52 -5.07
C SER A 179 24.66 1.57 -4.69
N CYS A 180 23.77 1.32 -3.71
CA CYS A 180 22.66 2.21 -3.35
C CYS A 180 22.78 2.74 -1.91
N PRO A 181 23.81 3.52 -1.56
CA PRO A 181 24.07 3.95 -0.17
C PRO A 181 23.04 4.92 0.40
N ARG A 182 22.17 5.51 -0.44
CA ARG A 182 21.16 6.49 -0.05
C ARG A 182 19.76 5.90 0.09
N LEU A 183 19.62 4.58 -0.05
CA LEU A 183 18.32 3.92 -0.11
C LEU A 183 17.59 4.00 1.24
N VAL A 184 16.34 4.49 1.20
CA VAL A 184 15.47 4.66 2.36
C VAL A 184 14.38 3.58 2.38
N ILE A 185 13.83 3.23 1.21
CA ILE A 185 12.77 2.23 1.07
C ILE A 185 13.22 1.18 0.08
N LEU A 186 13.19 -0.08 0.51
CA LEU A 186 13.45 -1.25 -0.33
C LEU A 186 12.26 -2.22 -0.25
N ASP A 187 11.60 -2.45 -1.37
CA ASP A 187 10.55 -3.45 -1.52
C ASP A 187 10.99 -4.56 -2.47
N ILE A 188 11.20 -5.74 -1.93
CA ILE A 188 11.58 -6.97 -2.64
C ILE A 188 10.53 -8.06 -2.48
N SER A 189 9.30 -7.67 -2.18
CA SER A 189 8.20 -8.59 -1.95
C SER A 189 7.94 -9.54 -3.12
N CYS A 190 7.33 -10.68 -2.83
CA CYS A 190 7.03 -11.76 -3.78
C CYS A 190 8.27 -12.39 -4.46
N SER A 191 9.49 -12.04 -4.06
CA SER A 191 10.74 -12.52 -4.67
C SER A 191 11.22 -13.79 -3.97
N LYS A 192 10.72 -14.96 -4.37
CA LYS A 192 11.01 -16.27 -3.73
C LYS A 192 12.50 -16.67 -3.76
N GLN A 193 13.30 -16.06 -4.64
CA GLN A 193 14.74 -16.31 -4.74
C GLN A 193 15.57 -15.49 -3.73
N VAL A 194 14.93 -14.64 -2.95
CA VAL A 194 15.58 -13.91 -1.86
C VAL A 194 15.57 -14.73 -0.59
N THR A 195 16.75 -14.95 -0.03
CA THR A 195 16.98 -15.74 1.18
C THR A 195 17.72 -14.94 2.25
N ASN A 196 18.00 -15.55 3.40
CA ASN A 196 18.86 -14.95 4.43
C ASN A 196 20.28 -14.65 3.92
N ALA A 197 20.78 -15.41 2.92
CA ALA A 197 22.08 -15.15 2.32
C ALA A 197 22.10 -13.83 1.54
N GLY A 198 21.01 -13.53 0.82
CA GLY A 198 20.85 -12.24 0.14
C GLY A 198 20.79 -11.07 1.12
N LEU A 199 20.10 -11.24 2.26
CA LEU A 199 20.11 -10.20 3.30
C LEU A 199 21.52 -9.96 3.87
N LYS A 200 22.33 -11.01 4.07
CA LYS A 200 23.74 -10.83 4.46
C LYS A 200 24.51 -10.03 3.42
N GLN A 201 24.34 -10.32 2.14
CA GLN A 201 24.99 -9.58 1.06
C GLN A 201 24.51 -8.12 0.97
N LEU A 202 23.26 -7.86 1.33
CA LEU A 202 22.73 -6.49 1.44
C LEU A 202 23.41 -5.70 2.57
N LEU A 203 23.65 -6.34 3.70
CA LEU A 203 24.10 -5.69 4.94
C LEU A 203 25.61 -5.53 5.02
N PHE A 204 26.39 -6.46 4.44
CA PHE A 204 27.83 -6.53 4.60
C PHE A 204 28.57 -6.53 3.27
N GLU A 205 29.74 -5.90 3.25
CA GLU A 205 30.65 -6.00 2.12
C GLU A 205 31.26 -7.40 2.07
N MET A 206 31.01 -8.11 0.99
CA MET A 206 31.75 -9.37 0.71
C MET A 206 33.17 -9.01 0.33
N LYS A 207 34.14 -9.31 1.16
CA LYS A 207 35.56 -9.36 0.73
C LYS A 207 35.68 -10.46 -0.33
N LEU A 208 35.97 -10.07 -1.56
CA LEU A 208 36.57 -10.99 -2.51
C LEU A 208 37.87 -11.42 -1.85
N GLN A 209 37.98 -12.69 -1.46
CA GLN A 209 39.28 -13.26 -1.15
C GLN A 209 40.07 -13.15 -2.45
N ASP A 210 41.06 -12.26 -2.46
CA ASP A 210 42.09 -12.22 -3.47
C ASP A 210 42.84 -13.55 -3.42
N GLU A 211 42.26 -14.58 -4.02
CA GLU A 211 43.05 -15.68 -4.50
C GLU A 211 43.81 -15.15 -5.73
N GLU A 212 45.06 -14.72 -5.51
CA GLU A 212 46.08 -14.71 -6.55
C GLU A 212 46.05 -16.08 -7.26
N CYS A 213 45.33 -16.15 -8.35
CA CYS A 213 45.46 -17.21 -9.32
C CYS A 213 45.63 -16.60 -10.71
N SER A 214 46.88 -16.36 -11.04
CA SER A 214 47.36 -16.42 -12.39
C SER A 214 46.89 -17.71 -13.05
N ILE A 215 45.79 -17.70 -13.80
CA ILE A 215 45.49 -18.71 -14.83
C ILE A 215 44.49 -18.10 -15.82
N SER A 216 45.01 -17.97 -17.02
CA SER A 216 44.41 -18.06 -18.36
C SER A 216 42.87 -18.24 -18.45
N ARG A 217 42.30 -17.41 -19.31
CA ARG A 217 41.02 -17.56 -19.99
C ARG A 217 40.50 -19.01 -20.02
N GLN A 218 39.56 -19.34 -19.14
CA GLN A 218 38.65 -20.45 -19.36
C GLN A 218 37.25 -20.10 -18.89
N LYS A 219 36.33 -20.50 -19.73
CA LYS A 219 34.87 -20.30 -19.69
C LYS A 219 34.28 -20.46 -18.28
N TYR A 220 33.46 -19.49 -17.88
CA TYR A 220 32.64 -19.52 -16.67
C TYR A 220 31.63 -20.69 -16.71
N THR A 221 32.01 -21.80 -16.12
CA THR A 221 31.10 -22.86 -15.69
C THR A 221 31.54 -23.28 -14.29
N SER A 222 31.06 -22.62 -13.25
CA SER A 222 31.26 -23.13 -11.90
C SER A 222 30.25 -22.61 -10.88
N TRP A 223 29.02 -23.04 -11.03
CA TRP A 223 28.06 -23.09 -9.94
C TRP A 223 28.40 -24.15 -8.87
N SER A 224 29.37 -24.98 -9.08
CA SER A 224 29.75 -26.08 -8.18
C SER A 224 30.56 -25.65 -6.95
N ARG A 225 31.32 -24.54 -7.00
CA ARG A 225 32.12 -24.06 -5.86
C ARG A 225 31.32 -23.26 -4.81
N LEU A 226 30.22 -22.65 -5.19
CA LEU A 226 29.31 -21.99 -4.21
C LEU A 226 28.54 -23.00 -3.35
N LYS A 227 28.35 -24.23 -3.81
CA LYS A 227 27.66 -25.27 -3.03
C LYS A 227 28.41 -25.71 -1.77
N SER A 228 29.73 -25.60 -1.72
CA SER A 228 30.53 -26.02 -0.56
C SER A 228 30.38 -25.04 0.64
N LEU A 229 30.10 -23.77 0.40
CA LEU A 229 29.85 -22.78 1.46
C LEU A 229 28.42 -22.88 2.04
N PHE A 230 27.49 -23.50 1.30
CA PHE A 230 26.07 -23.65 1.72
C PHE A 230 25.79 -24.96 2.48
N SER A 231 26.74 -25.90 2.56
CA SER A 231 26.56 -27.20 3.25
C SER A 231 26.49 -27.10 4.78
N ILE A 232 26.84 -25.96 5.36
CA ILE A 232 26.90 -25.76 6.83
C ILE A 232 25.50 -25.47 7.42
N TRP A 233 24.48 -25.25 6.60
CA TRP A 233 23.14 -24.80 7.06
C TRP A 233 22.02 -25.86 7.04
N LYS A 234 22.35 -27.15 6.88
CA LYS A 234 21.37 -28.23 7.13
C LYS A 234 21.24 -28.50 8.63
N ILE A 235 20.46 -27.69 9.32
CA ILE A 235 20.01 -28.01 10.68
C ILE A 235 18.90 -29.04 10.56
N LYS A 236 19.22 -30.29 10.90
CA LYS A 236 18.21 -31.33 11.16
C LYS A 236 17.42 -30.91 12.40
N SER A 237 16.11 -30.76 12.24
CA SER A 237 15.17 -30.66 13.33
C SER A 237 15.25 -31.93 14.19
N SER A 238 15.94 -31.88 15.31
CA SER A 238 15.81 -32.86 16.37
C SER A 238 15.58 -32.15 17.69
N ARG A 239 14.45 -32.51 18.32
CA ARG A 239 14.08 -32.11 19.67
C ARG A 239 15.19 -32.50 20.64
N SER A 240 15.97 -31.53 21.12
CA SER A 240 16.60 -31.64 22.44
C SER A 240 16.99 -30.24 22.94
N LYS A 241 16.45 -29.88 24.10
CA LYS A 241 16.79 -28.71 24.89
C LYS A 241 18.25 -28.75 25.28
N LYS A 242 19.09 -27.81 24.82
CA LYS A 242 20.23 -27.31 25.61
C LYS A 242 20.83 -26.03 25.00
N ARG A 243 21.13 -25.08 25.88
CA ARG A 243 21.79 -23.78 25.74
C ARG A 243 23.11 -23.88 24.94
N PHE A 244 23.11 -23.64 23.64
CA PHE A 244 24.33 -23.45 22.84
C PHE A 244 24.00 -22.84 21.49
N TYR A 245 23.54 -21.57 21.46
CA TYR A 245 23.15 -20.97 20.18
C TYR A 245 23.84 -19.65 19.81
N SER A 246 24.55 -18.95 20.73
CA SER A 246 25.05 -17.61 20.41
C SER A 246 26.17 -17.60 19.36
N GLU A 247 27.15 -18.48 19.48
CA GLU A 247 28.31 -18.47 18.54
C GLU A 247 28.04 -19.16 17.20
N LYS A 248 27.08 -20.12 17.13
CA LYS A 248 26.78 -20.85 15.89
C LYS A 248 25.69 -20.20 15.02
N VAL A 249 24.85 -19.33 15.59
CA VAL A 249 23.76 -18.68 14.86
C VAL A 249 24.24 -17.47 14.06
N PHE A 250 25.26 -16.76 14.56
CA PHE A 250 25.86 -15.61 13.90
C PHE A 250 27.39 -15.64 13.95
N PRO A 251 28.04 -16.58 13.24
CA PRO A 251 29.50 -16.76 13.34
C PRO A 251 30.35 -15.60 12.80
N PHE A 252 29.72 -14.52 12.30
CA PHE A 252 30.39 -13.41 11.60
C PHE A 252 30.18 -12.02 12.21
N MET A 253 29.75 -11.93 13.47
CA MET A 253 29.47 -10.62 14.10
C MET A 253 30.71 -9.70 14.29
N GLY A 254 31.91 -10.11 13.92
CA GLY A 254 33.14 -9.40 14.30
C GLY A 254 34.00 -8.81 13.19
N TYR A 255 33.78 -9.12 11.90
CA TYR A 255 34.84 -8.90 10.91
C TYR A 255 34.41 -8.36 9.54
N GLU A 256 33.12 -8.11 9.26
CA GLU A 256 32.66 -7.59 7.98
C GLU A 256 32.31 -6.11 8.09
N SER A 257 32.85 -5.28 7.19
CA SER A 257 32.43 -3.88 7.11
C SER A 257 30.97 -3.82 6.69
N ARG A 258 30.19 -3.03 7.43
CA ARG A 258 28.77 -2.83 7.18
C ARG A 258 28.58 -1.90 5.99
N ASN A 259 27.66 -2.24 5.07
CA ASN A 259 27.30 -1.39 3.95
C ASN A 259 26.67 -0.08 4.41
N LEU A 260 26.98 1.03 3.72
CA LEU A 260 26.48 2.38 4.05
C LEU A 260 24.96 2.48 4.04
N LEU A 261 24.29 1.68 3.23
CA LEU A 261 22.82 1.63 3.16
C LEU A 261 22.18 1.32 4.53
N CYS A 262 22.88 0.63 5.43
CA CYS A 262 22.37 0.32 6.77
C CYS A 262 22.09 1.58 7.62
N ASP A 263 22.71 2.71 7.30
CA ASP A 263 22.48 3.97 8.00
C ASP A 263 21.30 4.77 7.44
N THR A 264 20.85 4.45 6.23
CA THR A 264 19.79 5.20 5.53
C THR A 264 18.47 4.46 5.42
N LEU A 265 18.49 3.11 5.40
CA LEU A 265 17.30 2.30 5.20
C LEU A 265 16.33 2.43 6.38
N ARG A 266 15.06 2.74 6.09
CA ARG A 266 13.96 2.90 7.06
C ARG A 266 12.87 1.86 6.88
N VAL A 267 12.60 1.46 5.64
CA VAL A 267 11.54 0.51 5.32
C VAL A 267 12.11 -0.61 4.46
N LEU A 268 11.90 -1.85 4.89
CA LEU A 268 12.26 -3.06 4.15
C LEU A 268 11.06 -3.99 4.04
N ASN A 269 10.61 -4.27 2.81
CA ASN A 269 9.54 -5.22 2.55
C ASN A 269 10.10 -6.54 2.02
N VAL A 270 10.07 -7.58 2.85
CA VAL A 270 10.49 -8.95 2.54
C VAL A 270 9.32 -9.94 2.48
N THR A 271 8.09 -9.43 2.36
CA THR A 271 6.88 -10.27 2.33
C THR A 271 6.93 -11.24 1.15
N ASP A 272 6.48 -12.47 1.37
CA ASP A 272 6.45 -13.53 0.34
C ASP A 272 7.82 -13.84 -0.31
N THR A 273 8.90 -13.68 0.46
CA THR A 273 10.25 -14.14 0.10
C THR A 273 10.58 -15.46 0.83
N SER A 274 11.78 -16.00 0.64
CA SER A 274 12.30 -17.13 1.41
C SER A 274 13.16 -16.69 2.63
N VAL A 275 12.98 -15.45 3.07
CA VAL A 275 13.59 -14.91 4.28
C VAL A 275 12.89 -15.48 5.51
N THR A 276 13.67 -15.93 6.48
CA THR A 276 13.16 -16.43 7.77
C THR A 276 13.21 -15.36 8.86
N SER A 277 12.59 -15.62 10.01
CA SER A 277 12.64 -14.72 11.18
C SER A 277 14.07 -14.46 11.68
N LEU A 278 15.00 -15.40 11.48
CA LEU A 278 16.44 -15.20 11.76
C LEU A 278 17.06 -14.15 10.82
N GLY A 279 16.71 -14.17 9.54
CA GLY A 279 17.14 -13.15 8.57
C GLY A 279 16.60 -11.77 8.93
N VAL A 280 15.34 -11.69 9.34
CA VAL A 280 14.72 -10.45 9.81
C VAL A 280 15.42 -9.94 11.09
N LEU A 281 15.72 -10.81 12.04
CA LEU A 281 16.44 -10.42 13.26
C LEU A 281 17.85 -9.87 12.91
N LEU A 282 18.56 -10.49 11.97
CA LEU A 282 19.86 -9.98 11.51
C LEU A 282 19.72 -8.54 10.96
N VAL A 283 18.69 -8.28 10.15
CA VAL A 283 18.40 -6.93 9.63
C VAL A 283 18.16 -5.94 10.77
N LEU A 284 17.34 -6.29 11.76
CA LEU A 284 17.04 -5.42 12.91
C LEU A 284 18.29 -5.09 13.74
N MET A 285 19.20 -6.05 13.88
CA MET A 285 20.47 -5.84 14.58
C MET A 285 21.42 -4.92 13.82
N GLN A 286 21.41 -4.97 12.49
CA GLN A 286 22.34 -4.23 11.64
C GLN A 286 21.78 -2.86 11.18
N ILE A 287 20.47 -2.67 11.20
CA ILE A 287 19.81 -1.43 10.80
C ILE A 287 19.04 -0.84 12.00
N PRO A 288 19.72 -0.15 12.93
CA PRO A 288 19.11 0.34 14.16
C PRO A 288 18.03 1.41 13.93
N GLN A 289 17.98 2.01 12.75
CA GLN A 289 17.01 3.04 12.37
C GLN A 289 15.85 2.49 11.53
N LEU A 290 15.73 1.16 11.38
CA LEU A 290 14.62 0.57 10.66
C LEU A 290 13.30 0.86 11.38
N GLU A 291 12.33 1.40 10.64
CA GLU A 291 11.03 1.84 11.17
C GLU A 291 9.92 0.83 10.87
N SER A 292 9.99 0.14 9.73
CA SER A 292 8.95 -0.77 9.27
C SER A 292 9.52 -1.93 8.43
N LEU A 293 8.95 -3.10 8.63
CA LEU A 293 9.10 -4.28 7.78
C LEU A 293 7.90 -4.46 6.83
N ALA A 294 7.16 -3.39 6.61
CA ALA A 294 6.00 -3.32 5.75
C ALA A 294 4.95 -4.43 6.05
N ARG A 295 4.79 -5.40 5.14
CA ARG A 295 3.77 -6.44 5.28
C ARG A 295 4.27 -7.73 5.94
N TYR A 296 5.50 -7.78 6.45
CA TYR A 296 6.01 -8.96 7.15
C TYR A 296 5.20 -9.21 8.43
N ASN A 297 4.51 -10.35 8.53
CA ASN A 297 3.48 -10.63 9.53
C ASN A 297 3.85 -11.72 10.57
N HIS A 298 5.15 -12.04 10.73
CA HIS A 298 5.65 -13.03 11.68
C HIS A 298 6.58 -12.41 12.74
N MET A 299 6.21 -11.22 13.25
CA MET A 299 7.02 -10.53 14.24
C MET A 299 7.03 -11.21 15.61
N GLU A 300 6.01 -12.03 15.94
CA GLU A 300 5.95 -12.89 17.12
C GLU A 300 7.13 -13.86 17.14
N HIS A 301 7.46 -14.51 16.03
CA HIS A 301 8.60 -15.43 15.96
C HIS A 301 9.94 -14.70 16.09
N VAL A 302 10.04 -13.47 15.57
CA VAL A 302 11.24 -12.65 15.76
C VAL A 302 11.41 -12.30 17.24
N ALA A 303 10.34 -11.93 17.94
CA ALA A 303 10.38 -11.64 19.36
C ALA A 303 10.76 -12.86 20.21
N GLU A 304 10.22 -14.05 19.88
CA GLU A 304 10.57 -15.31 20.55
C GLU A 304 12.05 -15.65 20.40
N ILE A 305 12.58 -15.58 19.17
CA ILE A 305 14.01 -15.86 18.91
C ILE A 305 14.87 -14.83 19.64
N THR A 306 14.50 -13.56 19.60
CA THR A 306 15.23 -12.49 20.28
C THR A 306 15.33 -12.72 21.78
N HIS A 307 14.24 -13.15 22.40
CA HIS A 307 14.21 -13.45 23.85
C HIS A 307 15.10 -14.67 24.22
N GLN A 308 15.30 -15.60 23.31
CA GLN A 308 16.17 -16.76 23.52
C GLN A 308 17.66 -16.44 23.37
N LEU A 309 18.02 -15.30 22.78
CA LEU A 309 19.40 -14.89 22.53
C LEU A 309 19.87 -13.90 23.60
N ILE A 310 20.98 -14.23 24.25
CA ILE A 310 21.49 -13.45 25.40
C ILE A 310 22.16 -12.13 24.96
N ASP A 311 22.75 -12.10 23.76
CA ASP A 311 23.61 -11.00 23.30
C ASP A 311 22.93 -9.96 22.42
N VAL A 312 21.60 -9.98 22.32
CA VAL A 312 20.86 -9.02 21.50
C VAL A 312 20.59 -7.73 22.26
N LYS A 313 21.09 -6.61 21.73
CA LYS A 313 20.79 -5.30 22.31
C LYS A 313 19.32 -4.92 22.05
N LEU A 314 18.55 -4.82 23.11
CA LEU A 314 17.14 -4.40 23.10
C LEU A 314 17.02 -2.97 23.65
N PRO A 315 15.93 -2.26 23.36
CA PRO A 315 14.86 -2.58 22.41
C PRO A 315 15.17 -2.13 20.97
N PHE A 316 14.43 -2.69 19.99
CA PHE A 316 14.49 -2.20 18.60
C PHE A 316 13.55 -1.00 18.37
N ASN A 317 13.83 -0.22 17.31
CA ASN A 317 13.17 1.06 17.04
C ASN A 317 11.97 0.97 16.07
N LEU A 318 11.45 -0.23 15.79
CA LEU A 318 10.30 -0.37 14.90
C LEU A 318 9.10 0.45 15.40
N THR A 319 8.49 1.18 14.47
CA THR A 319 7.25 1.94 14.70
C THR A 319 6.02 1.23 14.16
N GLU A 320 6.21 0.22 13.31
CA GLU A 320 5.15 -0.63 12.77
C GLU A 320 5.51 -2.09 12.99
N ALA A 321 4.56 -2.88 13.48
CA ALA A 321 4.71 -4.32 13.64
C ALA A 321 3.44 -5.05 13.18
N ARG A 322 3.64 -6.25 12.60
CA ARG A 322 2.56 -7.14 12.15
C ARG A 322 2.81 -8.54 12.69
N SER A 323 1.76 -9.15 13.21
CA SER A 323 1.86 -10.44 13.87
C SER A 323 0.64 -11.30 13.58
N CYS A 324 0.82 -12.61 13.50
CA CYS A 324 -0.24 -13.56 13.20
C CYS A 324 -0.31 -14.61 14.32
N LYS A 325 -1.51 -15.08 14.66
CA LYS A 325 -1.73 -16.15 15.67
C LYS A 325 -1.07 -15.85 17.02
N THR A 326 -1.18 -14.61 17.47
CA THR A 326 -0.53 -14.16 18.69
C THR A 326 -1.17 -14.74 19.95
N THR A 327 -0.34 -15.31 20.83
CA THR A 327 -0.71 -15.78 22.17
C THR A 327 -0.44 -14.69 23.21
N PRO A 328 -0.96 -14.82 24.46
CA PRO A 328 -0.64 -13.87 25.53
C PRO A 328 0.86 -13.71 25.79
N VAL A 329 1.64 -14.78 25.66
CA VAL A 329 3.09 -14.76 25.85
C VAL A 329 3.76 -14.02 24.69
N ASN A 330 3.37 -14.32 23.47
CA ASN A 330 3.96 -13.72 22.26
C ASN A 330 3.74 -12.21 22.22
N ILE A 331 2.54 -11.74 22.58
CA ILE A 331 2.22 -10.31 22.60
C ILE A 331 3.02 -9.56 23.66
N GLN A 332 3.29 -10.20 24.83
CA GLN A 332 4.16 -9.64 25.86
C GLN A 332 5.61 -9.51 25.38
N LEU A 333 6.14 -10.56 24.76
CA LEU A 333 7.49 -10.54 24.18
C LEU A 333 7.60 -9.49 23.08
N LEU A 334 6.58 -9.38 22.22
CA LEU A 334 6.52 -8.38 21.16
C LEU A 334 6.60 -6.96 21.74
N ALA A 335 5.86 -6.67 22.83
CA ALA A 335 5.88 -5.36 23.47
C ALA A 335 7.24 -5.05 24.13
N GLN A 336 7.93 -6.03 24.68
CA GLN A 336 9.27 -5.87 25.27
C GLN A 336 10.32 -5.59 24.20
N VAL A 337 10.26 -6.31 23.08
CA VAL A 337 11.24 -6.22 22.00
C VAL A 337 11.02 -4.95 21.16
N PHE A 338 9.76 -4.53 20.95
CA PHE A 338 9.36 -3.41 20.10
C PHE A 338 8.48 -2.38 20.83
N PRO A 339 8.95 -1.73 21.90
CA PRO A 339 8.12 -0.86 22.73
C PRO A 339 7.68 0.45 22.04
N LYS A 340 8.32 0.83 20.92
CA LYS A 340 8.03 2.08 20.19
C LYS A 340 6.98 1.92 19.09
N VAL A 341 6.31 0.77 19.02
CA VAL A 341 5.28 0.50 18.00
C VAL A 341 4.13 1.49 18.14
N LYS A 342 3.83 2.17 17.05
CA LYS A 342 2.70 3.10 16.87
C LYS A 342 1.61 2.53 15.98
N LYS A 343 1.99 1.64 15.04
CA LYS A 343 1.07 0.94 14.15
C LYS A 343 1.19 -0.56 14.40
N LEU A 344 0.13 -1.14 14.93
CA LEU A 344 0.09 -2.57 15.24
C LEU A 344 -1.01 -3.26 14.42
N HIS A 345 -0.62 -4.31 13.71
CA HIS A 345 -1.54 -5.17 12.96
C HIS A 345 -1.47 -6.59 13.52
N ILE A 346 -2.60 -7.11 13.94
CA ILE A 346 -2.73 -8.46 14.51
C ILE A 346 -3.73 -9.25 13.67
N TYR A 347 -3.37 -10.46 13.33
CA TYR A 347 -4.21 -11.41 12.62
C TYR A 347 -4.43 -12.63 13.50
N GLU A 348 -5.65 -13.14 13.56
CA GLU A 348 -6.04 -14.30 14.37
C GLU A 348 -5.53 -14.22 15.82
N PRO A 349 -5.96 -13.24 16.65
CA PRO A 349 -5.49 -13.11 18.04
C PRO A 349 -6.06 -14.23 18.93
N TYR A 350 -5.19 -14.88 19.70
CA TYR A 350 -5.54 -15.85 20.75
C TYR A 350 -5.33 -15.27 22.18
N HIS A 351 -5.46 -13.97 22.32
CA HIS A 351 -5.29 -13.26 23.59
C HIS A 351 -6.39 -12.23 23.80
N SER A 352 -6.63 -11.87 25.06
CA SER A 352 -7.54 -10.77 25.38
C SER A 352 -7.02 -9.43 24.87
N PRO A 353 -7.90 -8.52 24.36
CA PRO A 353 -7.53 -7.16 23.99
C PRO A 353 -6.86 -6.33 25.09
N ASP A 354 -7.04 -6.69 26.38
CA ASP A 354 -6.40 -6.01 27.50
C ASP A 354 -4.87 -6.06 27.43
N THR A 355 -4.30 -7.11 26.80
CA THR A 355 -2.85 -7.22 26.59
C THR A 355 -2.29 -6.15 25.67
N LEU A 356 -3.12 -5.50 24.85
CA LEU A 356 -2.72 -4.38 23.99
C LEU A 356 -2.31 -3.14 24.78
N CYS A 357 -2.68 -3.04 26.04
CA CYS A 357 -2.23 -1.98 26.95
C CYS A 357 -0.70 -1.99 27.17
N LEU A 358 -0.03 -3.08 26.85
CA LEU A 358 1.44 -3.18 26.88
C LEU A 358 2.13 -2.28 25.84
N PHE A 359 1.40 -1.76 24.85
CA PHE A 359 1.91 -0.86 23.81
C PHE A 359 1.39 0.58 24.03
N PRO A 360 2.10 1.40 24.77
CA PRO A 360 1.60 2.71 25.20
C PRO A 360 1.52 3.77 24.08
N TYR A 361 2.10 3.50 22.90
CA TYR A 361 2.20 4.48 21.80
C TYR A 361 1.34 4.14 20.59
N ILE A 362 0.44 3.14 20.66
CA ILE A 362 -0.39 2.76 19.52
C ILE A 362 -1.32 3.90 19.13
N THR A 363 -1.12 4.42 17.92
CA THR A 363 -2.02 5.39 17.29
C THR A 363 -2.86 4.77 16.16
N SER A 364 -2.41 3.66 15.60
CA SER A 364 -3.11 2.89 14.56
C SER A 364 -3.15 1.41 14.97
N LEU A 365 -4.34 0.88 15.15
CA LEU A 365 -4.58 -0.51 15.53
C LEU A 365 -5.45 -1.20 14.48
N SER A 366 -4.94 -2.30 13.92
CA SER A 366 -5.70 -3.19 13.04
C SER A 366 -5.73 -4.59 13.62
N VAL A 367 -6.92 -5.13 13.83
CA VAL A 367 -7.08 -6.51 14.30
C VAL A 367 -8.04 -7.23 13.34
N HIS A 368 -7.58 -8.34 12.80
CA HIS A 368 -8.28 -9.11 11.78
C HIS A 368 -8.57 -10.53 12.26
N ASP A 369 -9.56 -11.14 11.66
CA ASP A 369 -9.96 -12.53 11.88
C ASP A 369 -10.26 -12.85 13.36
N VAL A 370 -10.95 -11.89 14.00
CA VAL A 370 -11.36 -11.99 15.40
C VAL A 370 -12.57 -12.88 15.52
N LEU A 371 -12.53 -13.84 16.44
CA LEU A 371 -13.71 -14.65 16.75
C LEU A 371 -14.82 -13.77 17.37
N PRO A 372 -16.11 -14.00 16.98
CA PRO A 372 -17.22 -13.18 17.45
C PRO A 372 -17.66 -13.55 18.87
N GLU A 373 -16.82 -13.29 19.86
CA GLU A 373 -17.04 -13.57 21.28
C GLU A 373 -17.30 -12.30 22.10
N ASN A 374 -18.28 -12.37 23.02
CA ASN A 374 -18.63 -11.23 23.88
C ASN A 374 -17.51 -10.83 24.82
N GLU A 375 -16.73 -11.80 25.32
CA GLU A 375 -15.60 -11.53 26.21
C GLU A 375 -14.53 -10.69 25.50
N TRP A 376 -14.24 -11.05 24.26
CA TRP A 376 -13.29 -10.33 23.44
C TRP A 376 -13.76 -8.88 23.16
N LEU A 377 -15.05 -8.71 22.86
CA LEU A 377 -15.64 -7.38 22.66
C LEU A 377 -15.58 -6.53 23.92
N ASN A 378 -15.86 -7.11 25.09
CA ASN A 378 -15.78 -6.41 26.38
C ASN A 378 -14.34 -6.02 26.71
N GLY A 379 -13.36 -6.87 26.45
CA GLY A 379 -11.94 -6.54 26.55
C GLY A 379 -11.56 -5.34 25.68
N PHE A 380 -12.11 -5.24 24.45
CA PHE A 380 -11.91 -4.07 23.60
C PHE A 380 -12.50 -2.79 24.20
N TYR A 381 -13.70 -2.83 24.74
CA TYR A 381 -14.28 -1.64 25.36
C TYR A 381 -13.46 -1.19 26.57
N ASN A 382 -12.86 -2.11 27.34
CA ASN A 382 -11.93 -1.80 28.41
C ASN A 382 -10.65 -1.16 27.88
N TYR A 383 -10.05 -1.74 26.85
CA TYR A 383 -8.87 -1.18 26.18
C TYR A 383 -9.13 0.25 25.66
N PHE A 384 -10.27 0.52 25.01
CA PHE A 384 -10.59 1.86 24.53
C PHE A 384 -10.79 2.86 25.67
N ARG A 385 -11.32 2.44 26.81
CA ARG A 385 -11.48 3.31 27.97
C ARG A 385 -10.13 3.79 28.51
N THR A 386 -9.11 2.97 28.46
CA THR A 386 -7.77 3.29 28.96
C THR A 386 -6.90 3.98 27.90
N ASN A 387 -6.88 3.47 26.66
CA ASN A 387 -5.94 3.87 25.61
C ASN A 387 -6.60 4.55 24.41
N GLY A 388 -7.92 4.66 24.36
CA GLY A 388 -8.64 5.17 23.19
C GLY A 388 -8.31 6.62 22.84
N GLN A 389 -7.88 7.43 23.79
CA GLN A 389 -7.56 8.84 23.55
C GLN A 389 -6.40 9.07 22.58
N ILE A 390 -5.45 8.13 22.50
CA ILE A 390 -4.31 8.26 21.60
C ILE A 390 -4.59 7.68 20.20
N LEU A 391 -5.64 6.86 20.06
CA LEU A 391 -5.99 6.21 18.80
C LEU A 391 -6.44 7.21 17.74
N ARG A 392 -5.88 7.09 16.54
CA ARG A 392 -6.26 7.83 15.34
C ARG A 392 -6.88 6.92 14.28
N GLU A 393 -6.44 5.68 14.21
CA GLU A 393 -6.93 4.70 13.25
C GLU A 393 -7.28 3.40 13.97
N LEU A 394 -8.48 2.91 13.72
CA LEU A 394 -8.98 1.65 14.27
C LEU A 394 -9.62 0.82 13.18
N ASN A 395 -9.09 -0.38 12.98
CA ASN A 395 -9.65 -1.37 12.07
C ASN A 395 -9.86 -2.68 12.83
N ILE A 396 -11.11 -3.12 12.96
CA ILE A 396 -11.47 -4.39 13.58
C ILE A 396 -12.31 -5.19 12.60
N GLN A 397 -11.82 -6.35 12.22
CA GLN A 397 -12.51 -7.29 11.34
C GLN A 397 -12.78 -8.58 12.11
N MET A 398 -14.04 -8.84 12.39
CA MET A 398 -14.49 -10.11 12.96
C MET A 398 -14.81 -11.08 11.86
N ILE A 399 -14.64 -12.37 12.14
CA ILE A 399 -15.07 -13.45 11.25
C ILE A 399 -16.59 -13.38 11.12
N GLU A 400 -17.10 -13.47 9.90
CA GLU A 400 -18.54 -13.49 9.64
C GLU A 400 -19.14 -14.78 10.22
N SER A 401 -20.21 -14.65 10.98
CA SER A 401 -20.98 -15.74 11.55
C SER A 401 -22.46 -15.62 11.22
N GLU A 402 -23.20 -16.71 11.36
CA GLU A 402 -24.66 -16.72 11.16
C GLU A 402 -25.37 -15.80 12.17
N ASP A 403 -24.85 -15.72 13.39
CA ASP A 403 -25.32 -14.79 14.43
C ASP A 403 -24.25 -13.74 14.76
N PRO A 404 -24.17 -12.64 14.00
CA PRO A 404 -23.15 -11.63 14.20
C PRO A 404 -23.34 -10.85 15.50
N LEU A 405 -22.27 -10.67 16.26
CA LEU A 405 -22.27 -9.87 17.49
C LEU A 405 -22.81 -8.46 17.26
N GLN A 406 -23.53 -7.94 18.26
CA GLN A 406 -23.93 -6.54 18.29
C GLN A 406 -22.81 -5.67 18.87
N VAL A 407 -22.30 -4.75 18.05
CA VAL A 407 -21.27 -3.80 18.45
C VAL A 407 -21.84 -2.39 18.57
N ASP A 408 -21.73 -1.82 19.75
CA ASP A 408 -22.11 -0.44 20.00
C ASP A 408 -21.01 0.52 19.58
N VAL A 409 -21.18 1.11 18.39
CA VAL A 409 -20.21 2.07 17.87
C VAL A 409 -20.15 3.36 18.67
N LYS A 410 -21.21 3.73 19.37
CA LYS A 410 -21.22 4.88 20.28
C LYS A 410 -20.18 4.72 21.37
N LYS A 411 -20.04 3.50 21.98
CA LYS A 411 -19.03 3.23 23.00
C LYS A 411 -17.60 3.36 22.44
N ILE A 412 -17.37 2.91 21.22
CA ILE A 412 -16.06 3.06 20.57
C ILE A 412 -15.72 4.54 20.38
N LEU A 413 -16.60 5.27 19.69
CA LEU A 413 -16.36 6.67 19.34
C LEU A 413 -16.27 7.59 20.56
N SER A 414 -17.05 7.32 21.63
CA SER A 414 -17.00 8.11 22.85
C SER A 414 -15.67 7.94 23.63
N ASN A 415 -15.04 6.76 23.54
CA ASN A 415 -13.76 6.49 24.21
C ASN A 415 -12.55 6.85 23.31
N CYS A 416 -12.76 7.08 22.01
CA CYS A 416 -11.70 7.39 21.06
C CYS A 416 -11.92 8.77 20.40
N PRO A 417 -11.84 9.89 21.13
CA PRO A 417 -12.21 11.23 20.63
C PRO A 417 -11.30 11.74 19.51
N ASN A 418 -10.07 11.25 19.40
CA ASN A 418 -9.10 11.65 18.39
C ASN A 418 -9.11 10.74 17.14
N LEU A 419 -10.09 9.82 17.05
CA LEU A 419 -10.19 8.86 15.96
C LEU A 419 -10.46 9.58 14.63
N GLN A 420 -9.67 9.26 13.61
CA GLN A 420 -9.80 9.78 12.25
C GLN A 420 -10.38 8.74 11.30
N ILE A 421 -10.04 7.48 11.50
CA ILE A 421 -10.47 6.36 10.65
C ILE A 421 -11.03 5.26 11.54
N LEU A 422 -12.27 4.85 11.26
CA LEU A 422 -12.91 3.69 11.87
C LEU A 422 -13.33 2.69 10.80
N ILE A 423 -12.82 1.48 10.86
CA ILE A 423 -13.25 0.35 10.05
C ILE A 423 -13.70 -0.76 11.01
N LYS A 424 -14.96 -1.19 10.89
CA LYS A 424 -15.53 -2.27 11.70
C LYS A 424 -16.38 -3.19 10.84
N ASN A 425 -15.89 -4.40 10.59
CA ASN A 425 -16.57 -5.40 9.76
C ASN A 425 -16.89 -6.67 10.57
N GLY A 426 -17.76 -7.53 10.04
CA GLY A 426 -18.10 -8.84 10.61
C GLY A 426 -19.02 -8.77 11.85
N SER A 427 -19.82 -7.70 12.02
CA SER A 427 -20.74 -7.56 13.17
C SER A 427 -21.91 -6.65 12.87
N ASN A 428 -23.00 -6.80 13.63
CA ASN A 428 -24.13 -5.91 13.58
C ASN A 428 -23.84 -4.62 14.38
N ILE A 429 -24.00 -3.47 13.75
CA ILE A 429 -23.66 -2.19 14.34
C ILE A 429 -24.90 -1.51 14.87
N VAL A 430 -24.84 -1.17 16.16
CA VAL A 430 -25.94 -0.53 16.89
C VAL A 430 -25.48 0.77 17.55
N TRP A 431 -26.46 1.59 17.96
CA TRP A 431 -26.26 2.79 18.75
C TRP A 431 -27.15 2.70 19.98
N THR A 432 -26.58 2.62 21.16
CA THR A 432 -27.38 2.53 22.39
C THR A 432 -28.07 3.85 22.72
N LYS A 433 -29.29 3.73 23.25
CA LYS A 433 -30.07 4.89 23.71
C LYS A 433 -29.31 5.62 24.85
N GLY A 434 -29.59 6.91 25.01
CA GLY A 434 -29.00 7.78 26.01
C GLY A 434 -28.42 9.06 25.42
N HIS A 435 -27.76 9.88 26.23
CA HIS A 435 -27.19 11.15 25.80
C HIS A 435 -26.18 10.94 24.66
N ASP A 436 -26.28 11.81 23.65
CA ASP A 436 -25.32 11.81 22.56
C ASP A 436 -23.94 12.28 23.04
N PRO A 437 -22.88 11.67 22.57
CA PRO A 437 -21.51 12.13 22.87
C PRO A 437 -21.24 13.50 22.24
N GLN A 438 -20.12 14.11 22.65
CA GLN A 438 -19.61 15.30 21.98
C GLN A 438 -19.31 15.00 20.49
N PRO A 439 -19.39 16.00 19.60
CA PRO A 439 -19.08 15.83 18.20
C PRO A 439 -17.67 15.25 17.96
N PHE A 440 -17.57 14.32 17.02
CA PHE A 440 -16.33 13.64 16.63
C PHE A 440 -15.53 14.52 15.66
N LYS A 441 -14.81 15.49 16.19
CA LYS A 441 -14.15 16.57 15.43
C LYS A 441 -13.09 16.10 14.43
N TYR A 442 -12.48 14.93 14.65
CA TYR A 442 -11.37 14.44 13.82
C TYR A 442 -11.75 13.30 12.89
N LEU A 443 -12.97 12.79 13.00
CA LEU A 443 -13.43 11.62 12.27
C LEU A 443 -13.64 11.95 10.78
N LYS A 444 -12.80 11.36 9.93
CA LYS A 444 -12.77 11.62 8.48
C LYS A 444 -13.32 10.46 7.66
N LYS A 445 -13.12 9.23 8.14
CA LYS A 445 -13.47 8.04 7.38
C LYS A 445 -14.08 6.98 8.28
N ILE A 446 -15.25 6.49 7.88
CA ILE A 446 -15.94 5.39 8.55
C ILE A 446 -16.33 4.34 7.54
N GLN A 447 -16.08 3.09 7.92
CA GLN A 447 -16.60 1.92 7.24
C GLN A 447 -17.18 0.97 8.26
N LEU A 448 -18.44 0.59 8.05
CA LEU A 448 -19.16 -0.35 8.89
C LEU A 448 -19.73 -1.48 8.06
N GLY A 449 -19.41 -2.70 8.45
CA GLY A 449 -19.82 -3.94 7.78
C GLY A 449 -20.88 -4.73 8.53
N CYS A 450 -21.42 -5.76 7.90
CA CYS A 450 -22.63 -6.51 8.22
C CYS A 450 -23.89 -5.63 8.18
N THR A 451 -24.70 -5.63 9.24
CA THR A 451 -25.93 -4.83 9.31
C THR A 451 -25.73 -3.61 10.18
N VAL A 452 -26.04 -2.45 9.66
CA VAL A 452 -25.92 -1.17 10.37
C VAL A 452 -27.31 -0.56 10.53
N LYS A 453 -27.73 -0.26 11.76
CA LYS A 453 -29.01 0.37 12.02
C LYS A 453 -29.07 1.80 11.48
N ALA A 454 -30.22 2.22 10.94
CA ALA A 454 -30.43 3.58 10.42
C ALA A 454 -30.05 4.67 11.43
N LEU A 455 -30.33 4.45 12.72
CA LEU A 455 -29.96 5.35 13.79
C LEU A 455 -28.43 5.59 13.87
N VAL A 456 -27.62 4.56 13.58
CA VAL A 456 -26.15 4.70 13.54
C VAL A 456 -25.74 5.64 12.41
N VAL A 457 -26.29 5.43 11.21
CA VAL A 457 -26.00 6.24 10.02
C VAL A 457 -26.33 7.71 10.28
N THR A 458 -27.53 7.97 10.80
CA THR A 458 -28.00 9.34 11.09
C THR A 458 -27.18 10.02 12.18
N LYS A 459 -26.83 9.30 13.26
CA LYS A 459 -26.02 9.86 14.35
C LYS A 459 -24.60 10.16 13.92
N ILE A 460 -23.97 9.30 13.14
CA ILE A 460 -22.63 9.55 12.59
C ILE A 460 -22.63 10.81 11.72
N LEU A 461 -23.59 10.92 10.80
CA LEU A 461 -23.70 12.08 9.91
C LEU A 461 -23.97 13.40 10.67
N LEU A 462 -24.68 13.34 11.81
CA LEU A 462 -24.93 14.52 12.65
C LEU A 462 -23.74 14.91 13.54
N LEU A 463 -22.98 13.92 14.04
CA LEU A 463 -21.96 14.14 15.06
C LEU A 463 -20.53 14.20 14.51
N ALA A 464 -20.29 13.91 13.21
CA ALA A 464 -18.97 13.92 12.60
C ALA A 464 -18.85 15.00 11.50
N PRO A 465 -18.61 16.27 11.85
CA PRO A 465 -18.61 17.39 10.90
C PRO A 465 -17.50 17.32 9.85
N GLU A 466 -16.37 16.70 10.17
CA GLU A 466 -15.22 16.57 9.26
C GLU A 466 -15.26 15.28 8.43
N LEU A 467 -16.37 14.53 8.46
CA LEU A 467 -16.48 13.27 7.75
C LEU A 467 -16.37 13.46 6.24
N MET A 468 -15.42 12.76 5.63
CA MET A 468 -15.16 12.78 4.20
C MET A 468 -15.70 11.53 3.49
N SER A 469 -15.72 10.40 4.18
CA SER A 469 -16.14 9.12 3.60
C SER A 469 -16.95 8.30 4.59
N LEU A 470 -18.15 7.92 4.18
CA LEU A 470 -19.01 6.99 4.88
C LEU A 470 -19.31 5.78 4.00
N HIS A 471 -18.90 4.60 4.46
CA HIS A 471 -19.20 3.33 3.82
C HIS A 471 -19.98 2.42 4.76
N ILE A 472 -21.17 2.03 4.35
CA ILE A 472 -22.09 1.13 5.05
C ILE A 472 -22.32 -0.10 4.18
N GLN A 473 -22.15 -1.29 4.74
CA GLN A 473 -22.39 -2.52 3.98
C GLN A 473 -23.89 -2.75 3.78
N ASN A 474 -24.66 -2.90 4.85
CA ASN A 474 -26.11 -3.09 4.76
C ASN A 474 -26.83 -2.22 5.78
N SER A 475 -27.88 -1.52 5.35
CA SER A 475 -28.79 -0.77 6.24
C SER A 475 -30.23 -0.92 5.76
N TYR A 476 -30.87 -2.01 6.18
CA TYR A 476 -32.20 -2.40 5.68
C TYR A 476 -33.32 -1.50 6.21
N ASP A 477 -33.13 -0.86 7.36
CA ASP A 477 -34.08 0.03 8.02
C ASP A 477 -33.85 1.52 7.70
N LEU A 478 -32.84 1.85 6.87
CA LEU A 478 -32.60 3.21 6.41
C LEU A 478 -33.62 3.58 5.33
N THR A 479 -34.37 4.69 5.55
CA THR A 479 -35.43 5.15 4.66
C THR A 479 -35.14 6.54 4.11
N ASN A 480 -35.92 6.95 3.08
CA ASN A 480 -35.89 8.31 2.56
C ASN A 480 -36.20 9.37 3.63
N GLN A 481 -37.03 9.03 4.63
CA GLN A 481 -37.35 9.94 5.72
C GLN A 481 -36.13 10.22 6.60
N HIS A 482 -35.36 9.20 6.95
CA HIS A 482 -34.09 9.36 7.69
C HIS A 482 -33.13 10.29 6.95
N LEU A 483 -32.99 10.12 5.63
CA LEU A 483 -32.12 10.96 4.80
C LEU A 483 -32.65 12.40 4.70
N LYS A 484 -33.97 12.58 4.64
CA LYS A 484 -34.61 13.91 4.61
C LYS A 484 -34.40 14.67 5.92
N GLU A 485 -34.40 13.97 7.05
CA GLU A 485 -34.16 14.59 8.37
C GLU A 485 -32.75 15.12 8.52
N LEU A 486 -31.76 14.47 7.89
CA LEU A 486 -30.35 14.92 7.87
C LEU A 486 -30.18 16.26 7.12
N VAL A 487 -31.06 16.52 6.15
CA VAL A 487 -30.98 17.69 5.27
C VAL A 487 -31.71 18.90 5.86
N LYS A 488 -32.67 18.67 6.76
CA LYS A 488 -33.39 19.77 7.42
C LYS A 488 -32.41 20.53 8.33
N PRO A 489 -32.27 21.86 8.19
CA PRO A 489 -31.50 22.65 9.13
C PRO A 489 -32.09 22.43 10.52
N SER A 490 -31.28 21.93 11.45
CA SER A 490 -31.71 21.63 12.82
C SER A 490 -32.04 22.92 13.54
N ILE A 491 -33.33 23.29 13.50
CA ILE A 491 -33.91 24.45 14.20
C ILE A 491 -33.66 24.35 15.72
N LYS A 492 -33.40 23.16 16.25
CA LYS A 492 -33.20 22.89 17.69
C LYS A 492 -31.90 23.41 18.30
N TYR A 493 -30.90 23.78 17.50
CA TYR A 493 -29.60 24.29 18.01
C TYR A 493 -29.43 25.82 17.84
N ARG A 494 -30.47 26.54 17.40
CA ARG A 494 -30.42 28.00 17.17
C ARG A 494 -30.39 28.89 18.43
N ASN A 495 -30.48 28.34 19.63
CA ASN A 495 -30.66 29.13 20.85
C ASN A 495 -29.37 29.42 21.64
N ARG A 496 -28.17 29.22 21.07
CA ARG A 496 -26.93 29.75 21.67
C ARG A 496 -26.36 30.86 20.82
N LYS A 497 -26.57 32.11 21.29
CA LYS A 497 -26.16 33.38 20.69
C LYS A 497 -24.63 33.61 20.70
N SER A 498 -23.79 32.66 20.43
CA SER A 498 -22.36 32.95 20.37
C SER A 498 -21.56 31.88 19.63
N ASP A 499 -21.78 31.75 18.36
CA ASP A 499 -20.71 31.32 17.47
C ASP A 499 -21.24 31.36 16.04
N LYS A 500 -20.52 32.02 15.16
CA LYS A 500 -20.68 31.93 13.71
C LYS A 500 -20.35 30.49 13.23
N CYS A 501 -21.09 29.50 13.73
CA CYS A 501 -21.05 28.14 13.23
C CYS A 501 -21.88 28.09 11.94
N ASN A 502 -21.18 28.02 10.83
CA ASN A 502 -21.73 27.78 9.51
C ASN A 502 -22.72 26.62 9.52
N ASP A 503 -23.91 26.87 8.95
CA ASP A 503 -25.13 26.04 8.95
C ASP A 503 -25.04 24.67 8.22
N ASN A 504 -23.85 24.12 7.94
CA ASN A 504 -23.71 22.87 7.19
C ASN A 504 -22.67 21.94 7.84
N ASN A 505 -23.10 21.09 8.76
CA ASN A 505 -22.26 20.14 9.49
C ASN A 505 -21.54 19.07 8.64
N LEU A 506 -21.78 18.98 7.33
CA LEU A 506 -21.20 17.93 6.46
C LEU A 506 -20.65 18.49 5.13
N GLN A 507 -20.05 19.67 5.16
CA GLN A 507 -19.48 20.27 3.93
C GLN A 507 -18.34 19.44 3.32
N ASN A 508 -17.73 18.53 4.10
CA ASN A 508 -16.55 17.78 3.69
C ASN A 508 -16.86 16.39 3.13
N LEU A 509 -18.11 15.91 3.17
CA LEU A 509 -18.49 14.59 2.68
C LEU A 509 -18.24 14.47 1.16
N ARG A 510 -17.34 13.59 0.76
CA ARG A 510 -16.95 13.31 -0.63
C ARG A 510 -17.47 11.97 -1.13
N CYS A 511 -17.65 11.02 -0.21
CA CYS A 511 -18.10 9.69 -0.54
C CYS A 511 -19.20 9.24 0.42
N PHE A 512 -20.31 8.82 -0.15
CA PHE A 512 -21.41 8.20 0.56
C PHE A 512 -21.79 6.90 -0.12
N TYR A 513 -21.49 5.78 0.52
CA TYR A 513 -21.66 4.46 -0.04
C TYR A 513 -22.47 3.57 0.90
N ILE A 514 -23.60 3.02 0.41
CA ILE A 514 -24.40 2.02 1.11
C ILE A 514 -24.68 0.87 0.14
N SER A 515 -24.19 -0.33 0.46
CA SER A 515 -24.29 -1.47 -0.45
C SER A 515 -25.74 -1.96 -0.62
N LYS A 516 -26.50 -2.06 0.48
CA LYS A 516 -27.89 -2.52 0.47
C LYS A 516 -28.75 -1.63 1.36
N ALA A 517 -29.60 -0.80 0.75
CA ALA A 517 -30.56 0.06 1.43
C ALA A 517 -31.91 0.01 0.67
N ARG A 518 -32.67 -1.08 0.84
CA ARG A 518 -33.88 -1.37 0.06
C ARG A 518 -35.01 -0.32 0.17
N GLN A 519 -35.00 0.51 1.23
CA GLN A 519 -36.01 1.53 1.47
C GLN A 519 -35.52 2.93 1.07
N VAL A 520 -34.38 3.03 0.40
CA VAL A 520 -33.86 4.27 -0.14
C VAL A 520 -34.07 4.26 -1.66
N SER A 521 -34.80 5.26 -2.18
CA SER A 521 -35.06 5.46 -3.61
C SER A 521 -34.26 6.65 -4.15
N ALA A 522 -34.39 6.90 -5.47
CA ALA A 522 -33.85 8.09 -6.13
C ALA A 522 -34.17 9.40 -5.42
N THR A 523 -35.37 9.54 -4.86
CA THR A 523 -35.78 10.74 -4.12
C THR A 523 -34.91 10.96 -2.86
N GLY A 524 -34.64 9.91 -2.09
CA GLY A 524 -33.77 9.99 -0.92
C GLY A 524 -32.32 10.33 -1.30
N ALA A 525 -31.83 9.70 -2.35
CA ALA A 525 -30.49 9.96 -2.89
C ALA A 525 -30.33 11.41 -3.38
N LEU A 526 -31.31 11.93 -4.13
CA LEU A 526 -31.29 13.32 -4.61
C LEU A 526 -31.27 14.32 -3.46
N ASN A 527 -31.99 14.07 -2.35
CA ASN A 527 -31.89 14.91 -1.16
C ASN A 527 -30.46 15.01 -0.63
N ILE A 528 -29.73 13.89 -0.58
CA ILE A 528 -28.31 13.85 -0.19
C ILE A 528 -27.45 14.59 -1.21
N LEU A 529 -27.61 14.28 -2.50
CA LEU A 529 -26.85 14.91 -3.58
C LEU A 529 -27.02 16.44 -3.63
N HIS A 530 -28.23 16.94 -3.39
CA HIS A 530 -28.50 18.38 -3.37
C HIS A 530 -27.91 19.07 -2.12
N SER A 531 -27.75 18.34 -1.04
CA SER A 531 -27.29 18.91 0.24
C SER A 531 -25.79 18.95 0.40
N TYR A 532 -25.07 17.98 -0.17
CA TYR A 532 -23.62 17.84 0.02
C TYR A 532 -22.83 18.30 -1.21
N LYS A 533 -22.38 19.53 -1.20
CA LYS A 533 -21.70 20.18 -2.34
C LYS A 533 -20.39 19.52 -2.78
N ARG A 534 -19.71 18.81 -1.88
CA ARG A 534 -18.41 18.16 -2.16
C ARG A 534 -18.53 16.68 -2.48
N LEU A 535 -19.75 16.14 -2.50
CA LEU A 535 -19.96 14.73 -2.79
C LEU A 535 -19.52 14.41 -4.22
N ARG A 536 -18.65 13.41 -4.37
CA ARG A 536 -18.07 12.96 -5.62
C ARG A 536 -18.42 11.53 -5.97
N TRP A 537 -18.69 10.71 -4.96
CA TRP A 537 -19.03 9.31 -5.13
C TRP A 537 -20.26 8.96 -4.31
N PHE A 538 -21.23 8.38 -4.99
CA PHE A 538 -22.49 7.90 -4.40
C PHE A 538 -22.77 6.47 -4.89
N GLY A 539 -23.17 5.56 -4.02
CA GLY A 539 -23.51 4.18 -4.39
C GLY A 539 -23.69 3.31 -3.16
N ASN A 540 -23.95 1.99 -3.23
CA ASN A 540 -23.89 1.12 -4.41
C ASN A 540 -25.27 1.07 -5.11
N LEU A 541 -25.31 1.24 -6.41
CA LEU A 541 -26.53 1.18 -7.20
C LEU A 541 -26.87 -0.22 -7.74
N ALA A 542 -26.05 -1.24 -7.46
CA ALA A 542 -26.21 -2.59 -8.00
C ALA A 542 -27.53 -3.28 -7.60
N ASN A 543 -28.20 -2.83 -6.53
CA ASN A 543 -29.46 -3.39 -6.04
C ASN A 543 -30.62 -2.37 -6.10
N TRP A 544 -30.49 -1.34 -6.92
CA TRP A 544 -31.54 -0.34 -7.12
C TRP A 544 -32.38 -0.70 -8.33
N ASP A 545 -33.63 -0.25 -8.33
CA ASP A 545 -34.50 -0.41 -9.49
C ASP A 545 -34.00 0.42 -10.67
N ASP A 546 -34.16 -0.10 -11.88
CA ASP A 546 -33.69 0.55 -13.10
C ASP A 546 -34.31 1.95 -13.27
N ASP A 547 -35.56 2.12 -12.87
CA ASP A 547 -36.25 3.43 -12.88
C ASP A 547 -35.56 4.44 -11.96
N ASP A 548 -35.18 4.05 -10.74
CA ASP A 548 -34.45 4.90 -9.80
C ASP A 548 -33.07 5.28 -10.34
N ILE A 549 -32.36 4.32 -10.95
CA ILE A 549 -31.08 4.57 -11.59
C ILE A 549 -31.22 5.57 -12.73
N GLU A 550 -32.25 5.38 -13.57
CA GLU A 550 -32.51 6.29 -14.69
C GLU A 550 -32.81 7.72 -14.22
N ILE A 551 -33.63 7.88 -13.17
CA ILE A 551 -33.93 9.19 -12.55
C ILE A 551 -32.64 9.86 -12.07
N LEU A 552 -31.75 9.12 -11.39
CA LEU A 552 -30.47 9.65 -10.90
C LEU A 552 -29.56 10.08 -12.04
N VAL A 553 -29.44 9.26 -13.09
CA VAL A 553 -28.61 9.56 -14.27
C VAL A 553 -29.15 10.76 -15.04
N LYS A 554 -30.48 10.86 -15.23
CA LYS A 554 -31.13 12.02 -15.86
C LYS A 554 -30.90 13.29 -15.03
N SER A 555 -31.07 13.23 -13.72
CA SER A 555 -30.84 14.36 -12.82
C SER A 555 -29.35 14.78 -12.82
N LYS A 556 -28.41 13.84 -12.79
CA LYS A 556 -26.98 14.13 -12.93
C LYS A 556 -26.66 14.89 -14.20
N LYS A 557 -27.24 14.46 -15.35
CA LYS A 557 -27.03 15.12 -16.65
C LYS A 557 -27.66 16.50 -16.67
N ARG A 558 -28.96 16.62 -16.26
CA ARG A 558 -29.71 17.87 -16.26
C ARG A 558 -29.05 18.96 -15.42
N GLU A 559 -28.51 18.57 -14.26
CA GLU A 559 -27.94 19.50 -13.29
C GLU A 559 -26.41 19.58 -13.37
N ASN A 560 -25.82 18.91 -14.35
CA ASN A 560 -24.36 18.84 -14.57
C ASN A 560 -23.58 18.51 -13.28
N MET A 561 -24.05 17.53 -12.51
CA MET A 561 -23.46 17.18 -11.23
C MET A 561 -22.12 16.45 -11.41
N ASN A 562 -21.08 16.87 -10.68
CA ASN A 562 -19.79 16.20 -10.63
C ASN A 562 -19.78 15.06 -9.60
N VAL A 563 -20.61 14.04 -9.82
CA VAL A 563 -20.75 12.87 -8.96
C VAL A 563 -20.65 11.62 -9.81
N ASP A 564 -19.88 10.66 -9.36
CA ASP A 564 -19.80 9.34 -9.98
C ASP A 564 -20.65 8.35 -9.18
N PHE A 565 -21.44 7.58 -9.91
CA PHE A 565 -22.24 6.50 -9.35
C PHE A 565 -21.46 5.20 -9.41
N CYS A 566 -21.27 4.57 -8.25
CA CYS A 566 -20.52 3.32 -8.15
C CYS A 566 -21.49 2.14 -8.13
N SER A 567 -21.32 1.21 -9.06
CA SER A 567 -22.03 -0.07 -9.09
C SER A 567 -21.25 -1.19 -8.41
N ASP A 568 -19.95 -1.03 -8.17
CA ASP A 568 -19.06 -2.10 -7.68
C ASP A 568 -18.31 -1.67 -6.41
N ALA A 569 -18.31 -2.57 -5.40
CA ALA A 569 -17.58 -2.38 -4.15
C ALA A 569 -16.06 -2.40 -4.35
N HIS A 570 -15.55 -3.19 -5.29
CA HIS A 570 -14.12 -3.30 -5.59
C HIS A 570 -13.53 -1.98 -6.11
N TRP A 571 -14.27 -1.26 -6.94
CA TRP A 571 -13.84 0.03 -7.47
C TRP A 571 -13.65 1.07 -6.36
N TYR A 572 -14.51 1.03 -5.35
CA TYR A 572 -14.45 1.93 -4.20
C TYR A 572 -13.14 1.77 -3.40
N TRP A 573 -12.73 0.53 -3.14
CA TRP A 573 -11.54 0.23 -2.34
C TRP A 573 -10.25 0.71 -2.99
N SER A 574 -10.12 0.53 -4.30
CA SER A 574 -8.93 0.93 -5.04
C SER A 574 -8.79 2.46 -5.17
N ASN A 575 -9.90 3.19 -5.27
CA ASN A 575 -9.86 4.64 -5.55
C ASN A 575 -10.05 5.54 -4.33
N CYS A 576 -10.77 5.09 -3.29
CA CYS A 576 -10.98 5.90 -2.09
C CYS A 576 -9.87 5.75 -1.03
N VAL A 577 -9.05 4.70 -1.10
CA VAL A 577 -7.87 4.53 -0.22
C VAL A 577 -6.80 5.57 -0.52
N HIS A 578 -6.75 6.10 -1.74
CA HIS A 578 -5.75 7.08 -2.19
C HIS A 578 -6.17 8.56 -2.04
N ILE A 579 -7.34 8.84 -1.45
CA ILE A 579 -7.72 10.22 -1.11
C ILE A 579 -7.05 10.57 0.23
N GLN A 580 -5.75 10.81 0.18
CA GLN A 580 -4.99 11.52 1.22
C GLN A 580 -5.03 13.02 0.98
#